data_e040868e32ef4a4af1b8f8f726f5383f
#
_entry.id   e040868e32ef4a4af1b8f8f726f5383f
#
_cell.length_a   1.000
_cell.length_b   1.000
_cell.length_c   1.000
_cell.angle_alpha   90.00
_cell.angle_beta   90.00
_cell.angle_gamma   90.00
#
_symmetry.space_group_name_H-M   'P 1'
#
loop_
_entity.id
_entity.type
_entity.pdbx_description
1 polymer ?
#
loop_
_entity_poly.entity_id
_entity_poly.type
_entity_poly.pdbx_seq_one_letter_code
_entity_poly.pdbx_strand_id
1 'polypeptide(L)'
;MKRRASILMTGLVLAVMLASIGLFGCTSPATETQAPPVAEQPTEAPAEAPTAEEAPAEEAPTEAPVEEPAPEAEETTAVIVIPQDPLGFNGLVADTGYEATIGELVLLAVSEIDPDGNIYPELAVEIPTIENGGVIFDEENWTMDVTWTLRDDVYWADGEQLTVDDLIFTWDAITDPEMGIWVDGVDYTDSVEKIDDFTFVVHYNTVYTSYKTQFGGENFNIYPEHYCDASQGFTAWDCNREPLSSGPFILEEWVTGDHLSFSRNPNYFEEGKPYIDNIIVQIVPEQAVRKTMMMEGDADLNMWLSEAEAFELQSAEGVTVSFSPSQRWVFRLIPNLAARGTIDSVETPHPVLSDVRVRQAIRHAIDVDTIINSVFLGLPDPVWTEFFRPPYNVCDIPRPEYDVEAAKSLLEEAGWSDSDGDGVRECNGCETAEAGYPMAIELITYGEYGEELELAHQLVGEMLQEIGFDIQLSIVEGAVLWADYESGGLEQTGDFDLNLYDDGYPGIDPTDNQLWYYYHTDAAEPDYGWNVGRWSNEDFDAWLDEAYTLDEDYRKEVFCEIAQILDDELPQILLWSAIGADAFSARLEGGQSTNNDLPTWNVASWKITE
;
A
#
# COMPACT_ATOMS: atom_id res chain seq x y z
N MET A 1 -23.58 19.54 -13.53
CA MET A 1 -23.29 20.79 -14.30
C MET A 1 -22.58 21.89 -13.50
N LYS A 2 -22.19 21.69 -12.23
CA LYS A 2 -21.44 22.67 -11.41
C LYS A 2 -19.98 22.33 -11.16
N ARG A 3 -19.50 21.14 -11.56
CA ARG A 3 -18.09 20.67 -11.36
C ARG A 3 -17.03 21.33 -12.29
N ARG A 4 -17.37 22.23 -13.19
CA ARG A 4 -16.43 22.77 -14.21
C ARG A 4 -15.53 23.92 -13.77
N ALA A 5 -15.47 24.33 -12.52
CA ALA A 5 -14.77 25.55 -12.11
C ALA A 5 -13.50 25.38 -11.24
N SER A 6 -13.20 24.22 -10.67
CA SER A 6 -12.06 24.06 -9.72
C SER A 6 -10.80 23.40 -10.30
N ILE A 7 -10.83 22.70 -11.42
CA ILE A 7 -9.71 21.84 -11.88
C ILE A 7 -8.70 22.53 -12.82
N LEU A 8 -8.81 23.82 -13.06
CA LEU A 8 -7.96 24.54 -14.02
C LEU A 8 -6.68 25.16 -13.40
N MET A 9 -6.24 24.76 -12.21
CA MET A 9 -5.11 25.41 -11.55
C MET A 9 -3.93 24.50 -11.12
N THR A 10 -3.95 23.21 -11.40
CA THR A 10 -2.89 22.28 -10.93
C THR A 10 -1.85 21.88 -12.00
N GLY A 11 -1.92 22.39 -13.19
CA GLY A 11 -1.05 22.02 -14.31
C GLY A 11 0.26 22.81 -14.47
N LEU A 12 0.80 23.49 -13.46
CA LEU A 12 1.94 24.40 -13.71
C LEU A 12 3.10 24.36 -12.69
N VAL A 13 3.46 23.26 -12.09
CA VAL A 13 4.60 23.21 -11.14
C VAL A 13 5.52 21.97 -11.28
N LEU A 14 5.54 21.24 -12.36
CA LEU A 14 6.49 20.11 -12.53
C LEU A 14 7.55 20.31 -13.64
N ALA A 15 8.04 21.50 -13.88
CA ALA A 15 9.01 21.79 -14.95
C ALA A 15 10.29 22.48 -14.47
N VAL A 16 10.84 22.22 -13.29
CA VAL A 16 12.14 22.80 -12.86
C VAL A 16 12.93 21.83 -11.98
N MET A 17 13.25 20.61 -12.40
CA MET A 17 14.34 19.82 -11.78
C MET A 17 14.99 18.82 -12.75
N LEU A 18 15.45 19.28 -13.90
CA LEU A 18 16.38 18.49 -14.75
C LEU A 18 17.35 19.42 -15.49
N ALA A 19 18.30 20.02 -14.77
CA ALA A 19 19.48 20.61 -15.40
C ALA A 19 20.61 20.81 -14.40
N SER A 20 21.36 19.74 -14.04
CA SER A 20 22.76 19.88 -13.62
C SER A 20 23.41 18.51 -13.39
N ILE A 21 23.69 17.75 -14.45
CA ILE A 21 24.78 16.77 -14.45
C ILE A 21 25.63 17.05 -15.69
N GLY A 22 26.70 17.77 -15.45
CA GLY A 22 27.74 18.08 -16.42
C GLY A 22 29.11 17.74 -15.87
N LEU A 23 29.66 16.61 -16.31
CA LEU A 23 31.08 16.35 -16.57
C LEU A 23 32.13 16.75 -15.51
N PHE A 24 32.71 15.77 -14.84
CA PHE A 24 34.16 15.71 -14.66
C PHE A 24 34.63 14.26 -14.57
N GLY A 25 35.33 13.81 -15.58
CA GLY A 25 36.06 12.57 -15.57
C GLY A 25 37.51 12.78 -15.16
N CYS A 26 38.13 11.67 -14.78
CA CYS A 26 39.57 11.33 -14.86
C CYS A 26 40.37 11.17 -13.56
N THR A 27 40.76 9.93 -13.38
CA THR A 27 42.08 9.38 -13.01
C THR A 27 42.47 9.25 -11.54
N SER A 28 42.60 7.94 -11.17
CA SER A 28 43.41 7.44 -10.05
C SER A 28 44.90 7.78 -10.22
N PRO A 29 45.70 7.77 -9.14
CA PRO A 29 46.29 6.50 -8.73
C PRO A 29 46.37 6.24 -7.22
N ALA A 30 46.50 4.99 -6.87
CA ALA A 30 46.70 4.42 -5.55
C ALA A 30 48.01 4.88 -4.90
N THR A 31 47.95 5.10 -3.58
CA THR A 31 49.15 5.07 -2.74
C THR A 31 48.84 4.40 -1.41
N GLU A 32 49.46 3.23 -1.23
CA GLU A 32 49.53 2.54 0.05
C GLU A 32 50.23 3.42 1.08
N THR A 33 49.66 3.50 2.29
CA THR A 33 50.41 4.00 3.46
C THR A 33 50.22 3.01 4.60
N GLN A 34 51.35 2.40 4.98
CA GLN A 34 51.53 1.48 6.10
C GLN A 34 51.26 2.19 7.44
N ALA A 35 50.61 1.46 8.34
CA ALA A 35 50.46 1.81 9.75
C ALA A 35 51.77 1.57 10.53
N PRO A 36 52.12 2.43 11.53
CA PRO A 36 53.24 2.18 12.42
C PRO A 36 52.83 1.25 13.58
N PRO A 37 53.82 0.53 14.19
CA PRO A 37 53.55 -0.52 15.17
C PRO A 37 53.24 0.04 16.57
N VAL A 38 52.38 -0.66 17.27
CA VAL A 38 51.99 -0.45 18.67
C VAL A 38 53.11 -0.93 19.58
N ALA A 39 53.52 -0.05 20.51
CA ALA A 39 54.49 -0.36 21.55
C ALA A 39 53.81 -0.94 22.80
N GLU A 40 54.26 -2.11 23.23
CA GLU A 40 53.89 -2.73 24.50
C GLU A 40 54.38 -1.92 25.71
N GLN A 41 53.49 -1.71 26.69
CA GLN A 41 53.90 -1.28 28.03
C GLN A 41 53.72 -2.41 29.05
N PRO A 42 54.61 -2.53 30.04
CA PRO A 42 54.63 -3.69 30.94
C PRO A 42 53.67 -3.53 32.12
N THR A 43 53.11 -4.66 32.50
CA THR A 43 52.23 -4.87 33.64
C THR A 43 53.02 -4.79 34.95
N GLU A 44 52.69 -3.89 35.87
CA GLU A 44 53.14 -3.87 37.27
C GLU A 44 52.14 -4.62 38.15
N ALA A 45 52.65 -5.50 39.00
CA ALA A 45 51.89 -6.29 39.97
C ALA A 45 51.57 -5.45 41.24
N PRO A 46 50.42 -5.70 41.91
CA PRO A 46 50.05 -4.99 43.11
C PRO A 46 50.75 -5.53 44.34
N ALA A 47 51.21 -4.60 45.20
CA ALA A 47 51.83 -4.86 46.50
C ALA A 47 50.78 -5.28 47.56
N GLU A 48 51.21 -6.19 48.46
CA GLU A 48 50.46 -6.64 49.65
C GLU A 48 50.23 -5.53 50.66
N ALA A 49 49.01 -5.50 51.25
CA ALA A 49 48.65 -4.65 52.38
C ALA A 49 48.69 -5.45 53.71
N PRO A 50 49.05 -4.80 54.84
CA PRO A 50 49.30 -5.49 56.07
C PRO A 50 48.05 -5.84 56.86
N THR A 51 48.14 -6.96 57.57
CA THR A 51 47.20 -7.52 58.54
C THR A 51 46.92 -6.58 59.73
N ALA A 52 45.64 -6.35 60.04
CA ALA A 52 45.21 -5.67 61.25
C ALA A 52 44.53 -6.66 62.20
N GLU A 53 44.79 -6.48 63.46
CA GLU A 53 44.55 -7.23 64.67
C GLU A 53 43.05 -7.32 65.06
N GLU A 54 42.62 -8.48 65.54
CA GLU A 54 41.29 -8.79 66.02
C GLU A 54 40.93 -8.07 67.34
N ALA A 55 39.74 -7.44 67.39
CA ALA A 55 39.11 -7.00 68.67
C ALA A 55 37.75 -7.74 68.85
N PRO A 56 37.29 -7.95 70.10
CA PRO A 56 36.27 -8.95 70.40
C PRO A 56 34.83 -8.58 70.01
N ALA A 57 34.05 -9.60 69.66
CA ALA A 57 32.68 -9.52 69.24
C ALA A 57 31.70 -9.04 70.31
N GLU A 58 30.90 -8.04 69.98
CA GLU A 58 29.69 -7.61 70.68
C GLU A 58 28.48 -8.24 69.94
N GLU A 59 27.61 -8.91 70.68
CA GLU A 59 26.41 -9.61 70.16
C GLU A 59 25.45 -8.56 69.51
N ALA A 60 25.21 -8.68 68.21
CA ALA A 60 24.24 -7.90 67.47
C ALA A 60 22.82 -8.53 67.58
N PRO A 61 21.75 -7.69 67.52
CA PRO A 61 20.38 -8.16 67.55
C PRO A 61 20.03 -8.92 66.26
N THR A 62 19.23 -9.99 66.42
CA THR A 62 18.69 -10.82 65.32
C THR A 62 17.91 -9.93 64.32
N GLU A 63 18.46 -9.69 63.14
CA GLU A 63 17.75 -9.10 62.04
C GLU A 63 16.66 -10.06 61.54
N ALA A 64 15.47 -9.51 61.28
CA ALA A 64 14.39 -10.20 60.59
C ALA A 64 14.85 -10.68 59.21
N PRO A 65 14.28 -11.77 58.64
CA PRO A 65 14.65 -12.21 57.29
C PRO A 65 14.40 -11.09 56.31
N VAL A 66 15.44 -10.63 55.63
CA VAL A 66 15.33 -9.79 54.41
C VAL A 66 14.69 -10.70 53.36
N GLU A 67 13.46 -10.39 52.97
CA GLU A 67 12.86 -10.98 51.77
C GLU A 67 13.83 -10.67 50.61
N GLU A 68 14.38 -11.72 50.00
CA GLU A 68 15.10 -11.56 48.73
C GLU A 68 14.16 -10.86 47.76
N PRO A 69 14.60 -9.76 47.08
CA PRO A 69 13.80 -9.17 46.03
C PRO A 69 13.42 -10.27 45.02
N ALA A 70 12.15 -10.30 44.62
CA ALA A 70 11.71 -11.16 43.55
C ALA A 70 12.62 -10.92 42.31
N PRO A 71 13.01 -11.96 41.58
CA PRO A 71 13.78 -11.77 40.36
C PRO A 71 13.04 -10.74 39.48
N GLU A 72 13.74 -9.70 39.09
CA GLU A 72 13.23 -8.76 38.06
C GLU A 72 12.86 -9.62 36.85
N ALA A 73 11.63 -9.46 36.35
CA ALA A 73 11.22 -10.10 35.11
C ALA A 73 12.20 -9.71 33.99
N GLU A 74 12.69 -10.67 33.23
CA GLU A 74 13.54 -10.37 32.09
C GLU A 74 12.73 -9.52 31.09
N GLU A 75 13.32 -8.41 30.63
CA GLU A 75 12.70 -7.52 29.66
C GLU A 75 12.48 -8.26 28.33
N THR A 76 11.29 -8.12 27.78
CA THR A 76 10.91 -8.72 26.50
C THR A 76 11.29 -7.80 25.34
N THR A 77 11.89 -8.37 24.29
CA THR A 77 12.28 -7.63 23.10
C THR A 77 11.81 -8.35 21.83
N ALA A 78 11.14 -7.61 20.94
CA ALA A 78 10.87 -8.05 19.58
C ALA A 78 11.85 -7.41 18.58
N VAL A 79 12.25 -8.16 17.58
CA VAL A 79 13.17 -7.72 16.51
C VAL A 79 12.44 -7.74 15.16
N ILE A 80 12.32 -6.58 14.54
CA ILE A 80 11.80 -6.39 13.18
C ILE A 80 12.99 -6.20 12.26
N VAL A 81 13.04 -6.88 11.10
CA VAL A 81 14.10 -6.69 10.12
C VAL A 81 13.56 -6.03 8.86
N ILE A 82 14.25 -4.97 8.41
CA ILE A 82 13.92 -4.23 7.18
C ILE A 82 15.16 -4.08 6.29
N PRO A 83 15.01 -3.92 4.95
CA PRO A 83 16.15 -3.89 4.03
C PRO A 83 16.89 -2.56 3.98
N GLN A 84 16.29 -1.47 4.41
CA GLN A 84 16.86 -0.12 4.26
C GLN A 84 16.45 0.79 5.41
N ASP A 85 17.21 1.87 5.61
CA ASP A 85 16.78 2.94 6.52
C ASP A 85 15.46 3.56 6.05
N PRO A 86 14.49 3.76 6.95
CA PRO A 86 13.37 4.66 6.67
C PRO A 86 13.90 6.10 6.51
N LEU A 87 13.21 6.93 5.74
CA LEU A 87 13.56 8.33 5.58
C LEU A 87 13.09 9.20 6.76
N GLY A 88 12.12 8.72 7.52
CA GLY A 88 11.52 9.39 8.69
C GLY A 88 10.40 8.56 9.28
N PHE A 89 9.56 9.20 10.07
CA PHE A 89 8.33 8.61 10.65
C PHE A 89 7.06 9.08 9.94
N ASN A 90 7.16 9.56 8.72
CA ASN A 90 6.08 10.19 8.00
C ASN A 90 5.86 9.52 6.64
N GLY A 91 4.85 8.67 6.55
CA GLY A 91 4.49 7.95 5.33
C GLY A 91 4.06 8.86 4.17
N LEU A 92 3.58 10.09 4.43
CA LEU A 92 3.21 11.05 3.38
C LEU A 92 4.42 11.71 2.70
N VAL A 93 5.59 11.69 3.33
CA VAL A 93 6.81 12.33 2.79
C VAL A 93 7.66 11.33 2.01
N ALA A 94 7.57 10.06 2.34
CA ALA A 94 8.38 9.00 1.75
C ALA A 94 7.53 7.74 1.58
N ASP A 95 7.44 7.25 0.36
CA ASP A 95 6.60 6.13 0.00
C ASP A 95 7.43 4.84 -0.16
N THR A 96 8.07 4.41 0.93
CA THR A 96 8.73 3.09 0.98
C THR A 96 7.95 2.07 1.82
N GLY A 97 6.89 2.53 2.53
CA GLY A 97 6.10 1.75 3.48
C GLY A 97 6.81 1.55 4.84
N TYR A 98 8.13 1.68 4.91
CA TYR A 98 8.87 1.51 6.17
C TYR A 98 8.63 2.67 7.12
N GLU A 99 8.43 3.89 6.60
CA GLU A 99 8.12 5.10 7.35
C GLU A 99 6.80 4.94 8.12
N ALA A 100 5.77 4.46 7.43
CA ALA A 100 4.48 4.18 8.03
C ALA A 100 4.59 3.04 9.05
N THR A 101 5.28 1.94 8.72
CA THR A 101 5.51 0.81 9.63
C THR A 101 6.12 1.23 10.97
N ILE A 102 7.15 2.09 10.97
CA ILE A 102 7.74 2.59 12.23
C ILE A 102 6.89 3.71 12.85
N GLY A 103 6.09 4.41 12.03
CA GLY A 103 5.11 5.40 12.47
C GLY A 103 4.11 4.80 13.45
N GLU A 104 3.54 3.62 13.12
CA GLU A 104 2.63 2.85 13.97
C GLU A 104 3.18 2.54 15.39
N LEU A 105 4.51 2.50 15.54
CA LEU A 105 5.13 2.27 16.84
C LEU A 105 5.02 3.50 17.76
N VAL A 106 4.96 4.71 17.18
CA VAL A 106 5.16 5.96 17.94
C VAL A 106 4.06 7.00 17.78
N LEU A 107 3.25 6.93 16.73
CA LEU A 107 2.18 7.89 16.44
C LEU A 107 0.83 7.19 16.41
N LEU A 108 -0.25 7.95 16.63
CA LEU A 108 -1.62 7.46 16.60
C LEU A 108 -2.42 8.23 15.56
N ALA A 109 -3.44 7.56 15.03
CA ALA A 109 -4.42 8.10 14.10
C ALA A 109 -5.80 8.26 14.76
N VAL A 110 -6.75 8.90 14.07
CA VAL A 110 -8.12 9.06 14.62
C VAL A 110 -8.89 7.74 14.55
N SER A 111 -8.69 6.98 13.48
CA SER A 111 -9.32 5.68 13.22
C SER A 111 -8.33 4.74 12.56
N GLU A 112 -8.57 3.43 12.69
CA GLU A 112 -7.77 2.37 12.10
C GLU A 112 -8.63 1.33 11.40
N ILE A 113 -8.01 0.43 10.62
CA ILE A 113 -8.67 -0.61 9.84
C ILE A 113 -8.13 -1.97 10.26
N ASP A 114 -9.01 -2.91 10.60
CA ASP A 114 -8.60 -4.28 10.90
C ASP A 114 -8.42 -5.14 9.62
N PRO A 115 -7.82 -6.35 9.72
CA PRO A 115 -7.63 -7.23 8.56
C PRO A 115 -8.92 -7.64 7.83
N ASP A 116 -10.06 -7.57 8.51
CA ASP A 116 -11.37 -7.88 7.94
C ASP A 116 -12.01 -6.66 7.22
N GLY A 117 -11.33 -5.50 7.22
CA GLY A 117 -11.81 -4.25 6.63
C GLY A 117 -12.78 -3.47 7.51
N ASN A 118 -12.87 -3.79 8.81
CA ASN A 118 -13.69 -3.00 9.72
C ASN A 118 -12.89 -1.80 10.20
N ILE A 119 -13.48 -0.61 10.07
CA ILE A 119 -12.93 0.63 10.60
C ILE A 119 -13.29 0.72 12.08
N TYR A 120 -12.29 0.93 12.92
CA TYR A 120 -12.46 1.08 14.37
C TYR A 120 -11.83 2.38 14.89
N PRO A 121 -12.35 2.96 16.00
CA PRO A 121 -11.78 4.17 16.57
C PRO A 121 -10.46 3.85 17.30
N GLU A 122 -9.41 4.64 17.07
CA GLU A 122 -8.18 4.62 17.83
C GLU A 122 -8.14 5.81 18.80
N LEU A 123 -7.92 7.03 18.30
CA LEU A 123 -8.04 8.27 19.08
C LEU A 123 -9.46 8.76 19.19
N ALA A 124 -10.35 8.41 18.25
CA ALA A 124 -11.76 8.76 18.37
C ALA A 124 -12.45 7.95 19.48
N VAL A 125 -13.46 8.53 20.10
CA VAL A 125 -14.34 7.84 21.05
C VAL A 125 -15.22 6.82 20.34
N GLU A 126 -15.70 7.17 19.15
CA GLU A 126 -16.50 6.31 18.26
C GLU A 126 -16.39 6.80 16.82
N ILE A 127 -16.69 5.93 15.87
CA ILE A 127 -16.77 6.31 14.44
C ILE A 127 -18.08 7.10 14.22
N PRO A 128 -18.04 8.33 13.66
CA PRO A 128 -19.23 9.10 13.36
C PRO A 128 -20.11 8.40 12.31
N THR A 129 -21.41 8.38 12.55
CA THR A 129 -22.42 7.88 11.62
C THR A 129 -23.67 8.77 11.63
N ILE A 130 -24.58 8.54 10.67
CA ILE A 130 -25.90 9.20 10.70
C ILE A 130 -26.70 8.76 11.95
N GLU A 131 -26.61 7.48 12.33
CA GLU A 131 -27.37 6.88 13.43
C GLU A 131 -26.95 7.42 14.78
N ASN A 132 -25.65 7.67 15.02
CA ASN A 132 -25.18 8.27 16.27
C ASN A 132 -25.22 9.81 16.24
N GLY A 133 -25.61 10.41 15.10
CA GLY A 133 -25.71 11.85 14.91
C GLY A 133 -24.37 12.55 14.67
N GLY A 134 -23.29 11.79 14.49
CA GLY A 134 -21.96 12.30 14.16
C GLY A 134 -21.87 12.78 12.71
N VAL A 135 -22.74 12.29 11.82
CA VAL A 135 -22.83 12.73 10.42
C VAL A 135 -24.15 13.44 10.17
N ILE A 136 -24.08 14.66 9.66
CA ILE A 136 -25.23 15.46 9.21
C ILE A 136 -25.10 15.64 7.70
N PHE A 137 -26.07 15.12 6.95
CA PHE A 137 -26.13 15.24 5.50
C PHE A 137 -27.21 16.26 5.08
N ASP A 138 -26.83 17.20 4.22
CA ASP A 138 -27.73 18.18 3.60
C ASP A 138 -28.06 17.75 2.17
N GLU A 139 -29.21 17.09 2.00
CA GLU A 139 -29.71 16.62 0.69
C GLU A 139 -29.96 17.75 -0.31
N GLU A 140 -30.26 19.00 0.14
CA GLU A 140 -30.54 20.12 -0.75
C GLU A 140 -29.26 20.66 -1.40
N ASN A 141 -28.17 20.73 -0.62
CA ASN A 141 -26.90 21.28 -1.06
C ASN A 141 -25.88 20.18 -1.44
N TRP A 142 -26.19 18.93 -1.13
CA TRP A 142 -25.31 17.76 -1.35
C TRP A 142 -23.98 17.90 -0.61
N THR A 143 -24.03 18.36 0.65
CA THR A 143 -22.89 18.56 1.55
C THR A 143 -23.06 17.74 2.81
N MET A 144 -21.96 17.49 3.52
CA MET A 144 -22.04 16.80 4.81
C MET A 144 -21.09 17.41 5.84
N ASP A 145 -21.53 17.37 7.11
CA ASP A 145 -20.72 17.72 8.28
C ASP A 145 -20.46 16.44 9.08
N VAL A 146 -19.20 16.19 9.42
CA VAL A 146 -18.81 15.04 10.24
C VAL A 146 -18.17 15.52 11.53
N THR A 147 -18.81 15.21 12.65
CA THR A 147 -18.32 15.56 13.98
C THR A 147 -17.55 14.39 14.58
N TRP A 148 -16.29 14.61 14.89
CA TRP A 148 -15.42 13.68 15.58
C TRP A 148 -15.19 14.11 17.02
N THR A 149 -15.12 13.14 17.93
CA THR A 149 -14.75 13.37 19.32
C THR A 149 -13.55 12.51 19.65
N LEU A 150 -12.44 13.15 20.02
CA LEU A 150 -11.22 12.48 20.47
C LEU A 150 -11.35 12.07 21.94
N ARG A 151 -10.55 11.09 22.34
CA ARG A 151 -10.35 10.68 23.74
C ARG A 151 -9.70 11.82 24.52
N ASP A 152 -10.02 11.94 25.79
CA ASP A 152 -9.43 12.92 26.72
C ASP A 152 -8.37 12.31 27.65
N ASP A 153 -7.98 11.05 27.41
CA ASP A 153 -7.02 10.30 28.24
C ASP A 153 -5.71 9.96 27.49
N VAL A 154 -5.44 10.59 26.34
CA VAL A 154 -4.21 10.40 25.56
C VAL A 154 -3.23 11.53 25.80
N TYR A 155 -1.97 11.17 26.03
CA TYR A 155 -0.87 12.09 26.31
C TYR A 155 0.35 11.77 25.46
N TRP A 156 1.06 12.80 25.07
CA TRP A 156 2.40 12.68 24.50
C TRP A 156 3.38 12.12 25.53
N ALA A 157 4.48 11.55 25.08
CA ALA A 157 5.49 10.95 25.97
C ALA A 157 6.10 11.94 26.97
N ASP A 158 6.08 13.24 26.70
CA ASP A 158 6.52 14.30 27.59
C ASP A 158 5.46 14.72 28.63
N GLY A 159 4.24 14.20 28.52
CA GLY A 159 3.11 14.43 29.44
C GLY A 159 2.16 15.56 29.04
N GLU A 160 2.38 16.25 27.91
CA GLU A 160 1.37 17.17 27.35
C GLU A 160 0.20 16.34 26.78
N GLN A 161 -1.01 16.90 26.88
CA GLN A 161 -2.24 16.21 26.42
C GLN A 161 -2.41 16.35 24.91
N LEU A 162 -2.70 15.24 24.20
CA LEU A 162 -3.06 15.27 22.80
C LEU A 162 -4.45 15.88 22.64
N THR A 163 -4.59 16.86 21.75
CA THR A 163 -5.83 17.61 21.52
C THR A 163 -6.12 17.83 20.03
N VAL A 164 -7.27 18.41 19.73
CA VAL A 164 -7.65 18.84 18.38
C VAL A 164 -6.68 19.89 17.80
N ASP A 165 -5.95 20.63 18.62
CA ASP A 165 -4.94 21.56 18.09
C ASP A 165 -3.82 20.82 17.36
N ASP A 166 -3.37 19.66 17.87
CA ASP A 166 -2.37 18.81 17.22
C ASP A 166 -2.90 18.25 15.88
N LEU A 167 -4.18 17.84 15.83
CA LEU A 167 -4.82 17.38 14.60
C LEU A 167 -4.89 18.49 13.54
N ILE A 168 -5.36 19.69 13.92
CA ILE A 168 -5.45 20.82 12.99
C ILE A 168 -4.07 21.27 12.54
N PHE A 169 -3.08 21.32 13.44
CA PHE A 169 -1.69 21.60 13.11
C PHE A 169 -1.17 20.63 12.03
N THR A 170 -1.44 19.34 12.20
CA THR A 170 -1.04 18.30 11.22
C THR A 170 -1.78 18.50 9.89
N TRP A 171 -3.11 18.68 9.94
CA TRP A 171 -3.94 18.88 8.74
C TRP A 171 -3.49 20.10 7.94
N ASP A 172 -3.32 21.24 8.59
CA ASP A 172 -2.88 22.48 7.93
C ASP A 172 -1.50 22.33 7.27
N ALA A 173 -0.61 21.53 7.90
CA ALA A 173 0.74 21.31 7.37
C ALA A 173 0.75 20.39 6.14
N ILE A 174 -0.03 19.30 6.14
CA ILE A 174 -0.05 18.36 5.02
C ILE A 174 -0.87 18.88 3.84
N THR A 175 -1.86 19.75 4.09
CA THR A 175 -2.72 20.33 3.04
C THR A 175 -2.19 21.66 2.49
N ASP A 176 -1.02 22.13 2.94
CA ASP A 176 -0.36 23.32 2.37
C ASP A 176 -0.02 23.08 0.89
N PRO A 177 -0.61 23.84 -0.06
CA PRO A 177 -0.38 23.65 -1.48
C PRO A 177 1.10 23.80 -1.91
N GLU A 178 1.93 24.47 -1.10
CA GLU A 178 3.36 24.62 -1.39
C GLU A 178 4.13 23.30 -1.15
N MET A 179 3.57 22.36 -0.40
CA MET A 179 4.20 21.07 -0.10
C MET A 179 4.06 20.05 -1.23
N GLY A 180 3.00 20.14 -2.05
CA GLY A 180 2.76 19.25 -3.18
C GLY A 180 2.49 17.80 -2.76
N ILE A 181 1.98 17.59 -1.52
CA ILE A 181 1.62 16.29 -0.99
C ILE A 181 0.18 15.98 -1.44
N TRP A 182 -0.04 14.77 -1.91
CA TRP A 182 -1.38 14.28 -2.15
C TRP A 182 -1.99 13.80 -0.82
N VAL A 183 -3.16 14.30 -0.48
CA VAL A 183 -3.89 13.93 0.74
C VAL A 183 -5.29 13.50 0.35
N ASP A 184 -5.69 12.29 0.75
CA ASP A 184 -7.03 11.77 0.46
C ASP A 184 -8.12 12.66 1.09
N GLY A 185 -9.17 12.92 0.32
CA GLY A 185 -10.32 13.72 0.78
C GLY A 185 -10.10 15.24 0.85
N VAL A 186 -8.89 15.77 0.56
CA VAL A 186 -8.63 17.22 0.62
C VAL A 186 -9.53 18.02 -0.34
N ASP A 187 -9.75 17.52 -1.56
CA ASP A 187 -10.59 18.19 -2.57
C ASP A 187 -12.08 18.19 -2.20
N TYR A 188 -12.48 17.30 -1.31
CA TYR A 188 -13.84 17.19 -0.78
C TYR A 188 -14.04 17.97 0.51
N THR A 189 -12.97 18.44 1.17
CA THR A 189 -12.99 19.12 2.46
C THR A 189 -12.96 20.63 2.28
N ASP A 190 -14.02 21.31 2.72
CA ASP A 190 -14.05 22.79 2.76
C ASP A 190 -13.25 23.33 3.96
N SER A 191 -13.36 22.68 5.12
CA SER A 191 -12.63 23.07 6.34
C SER A 191 -12.70 22.02 7.44
N VAL A 192 -11.73 22.08 8.36
CA VAL A 192 -11.73 21.37 9.65
C VAL A 192 -11.87 22.41 10.75
N GLU A 193 -12.97 22.37 11.52
CA GLU A 193 -13.32 23.36 12.56
C GLU A 193 -13.14 22.76 13.97
N LYS A 194 -12.31 23.38 14.81
CA LYS A 194 -12.24 23.06 16.25
C LYS A 194 -13.48 23.59 16.98
N ILE A 195 -14.19 22.70 17.66
CA ILE A 195 -15.33 23.05 18.54
C ILE A 195 -14.83 23.23 19.99
N ASP A 196 -14.04 22.28 20.47
CA ASP A 196 -13.35 22.33 21.76
C ASP A 196 -12.05 21.49 21.70
N ASP A 197 -11.38 21.25 22.84
CA ASP A 197 -10.07 20.57 22.87
C ASP A 197 -10.13 19.13 22.39
N PHE A 198 -11.31 18.50 22.35
CA PHE A 198 -11.50 17.10 21.95
C PHE A 198 -12.55 16.90 20.87
N THR A 199 -13.18 17.98 20.37
CA THR A 199 -14.24 17.89 19.35
C THR A 199 -13.91 18.76 18.17
N PHE A 200 -13.99 18.19 16.97
CA PHE A 200 -13.86 18.92 15.71
C PHE A 200 -14.93 18.51 14.70
N VAL A 201 -15.19 19.37 13.74
CA VAL A 201 -16.13 19.12 12.64
C VAL A 201 -15.39 19.26 11.32
N VAL A 202 -15.57 18.27 10.45
CA VAL A 202 -15.11 18.35 9.07
C VAL A 202 -16.29 18.72 8.19
N HIS A 203 -16.16 19.81 7.46
CA HIS A 203 -17.16 20.29 6.52
C HIS A 203 -16.79 19.84 5.11
N TYR A 204 -17.60 18.96 4.54
CA TYR A 204 -17.39 18.45 3.18
C TYR A 204 -18.29 19.17 2.17
N ASN A 205 -17.71 19.54 1.02
CA ASN A 205 -18.42 20.22 -0.07
C ASN A 205 -19.24 19.25 -0.93
N THR A 206 -19.18 17.95 -0.65
CA THR A 206 -19.95 16.88 -1.30
C THR A 206 -20.12 15.71 -0.33
N VAL A 207 -20.83 14.66 -0.73
CA VAL A 207 -20.81 13.37 -0.03
C VAL A 207 -19.43 12.71 -0.27
N TYR A 208 -18.68 12.53 0.81
CA TYR A 208 -17.39 11.86 0.80
C TYR A 208 -17.50 10.56 1.59
N THR A 209 -17.51 9.43 0.89
CA THR A 209 -17.80 8.11 1.47
C THR A 209 -16.64 7.56 2.29
N SER A 210 -15.42 7.97 1.99
CA SER A 210 -14.19 7.57 2.71
C SER A 210 -13.90 8.42 3.97
N TYR A 211 -14.85 9.23 4.43
CA TYR A 211 -14.65 10.13 5.60
C TYR A 211 -14.17 9.40 6.86
N LYS A 212 -14.50 8.11 7.00
CA LYS A 212 -14.13 7.30 8.17
C LYS A 212 -12.64 7.00 8.27
N THR A 213 -11.93 7.03 7.14
CA THR A 213 -10.49 6.72 7.02
C THR A 213 -9.63 7.93 6.69
N GLN A 214 -10.22 9.11 6.45
CA GLN A 214 -9.47 10.31 6.08
C GLN A 214 -8.40 10.72 7.10
N PHE A 215 -8.66 10.49 8.39
CA PHE A 215 -7.74 10.79 9.49
C PHE A 215 -7.18 9.53 10.14
N GLY A 216 -7.00 8.47 9.37
CA GLY A 216 -6.57 7.18 9.88
C GLY A 216 -5.80 6.35 8.89
N GLY A 217 -5.48 5.13 9.32
CA GLY A 217 -4.67 4.19 8.56
C GLY A 217 -3.24 4.67 8.35
N GLU A 218 -2.57 4.09 7.39
CA GLU A 218 -1.15 4.36 7.07
C GLU A 218 -0.85 5.80 6.60
N ASN A 219 -1.90 6.61 6.32
CA ASN A 219 -1.77 7.90 5.63
C ASN A 219 -1.94 9.13 6.53
N PHE A 220 -2.39 8.99 7.77
CA PHE A 220 -2.62 10.13 8.65
C PHE A 220 -2.29 9.83 10.11
N ASN A 221 -1.13 10.27 10.55
CA ASN A 221 -0.72 10.25 11.96
C ASN A 221 -0.71 11.67 12.51
N ILE A 222 -1.16 11.87 13.77
CA ILE A 222 -1.18 13.18 14.40
C ILE A 222 0.22 13.54 14.92
N TYR A 223 0.67 14.76 14.64
CA TYR A 223 1.95 15.33 15.10
C TYR A 223 1.73 16.41 16.17
N PRO A 224 2.62 16.51 17.16
CA PRO A 224 2.48 17.46 18.28
C PRO A 224 2.81 18.89 17.86
N GLU A 225 1.82 19.81 17.96
CA GLU A 225 1.98 21.25 17.66
C GLU A 225 3.10 21.88 18.51
N HIS A 226 3.18 21.50 19.78
CA HIS A 226 4.13 22.09 20.74
C HIS A 226 5.58 21.65 20.53
N TYR A 227 5.82 20.60 19.73
CA TYR A 227 7.13 20.00 19.53
C TYR A 227 7.66 20.18 18.11
N CYS A 228 6.82 20.02 17.09
CA CYS A 228 7.22 20.16 15.69
C CYS A 228 7.28 21.64 15.26
N ASP A 229 8.36 22.03 14.57
CA ASP A 229 8.55 23.42 14.12
C ASP A 229 7.90 23.66 12.74
N ALA A 230 6.69 24.21 12.75
CA ALA A 230 5.92 24.55 11.53
C ALA A 230 6.69 25.47 10.56
N SER A 231 7.67 26.23 11.03
CA SER A 231 8.45 27.14 10.16
C SER A 231 9.39 26.41 9.17
N GLN A 232 9.64 25.12 9.40
CA GLN A 232 10.52 24.31 8.54
C GLN A 232 9.77 23.73 7.31
N GLY A 233 8.44 23.76 7.29
CA GLY A 233 7.62 23.04 6.33
C GLY A 233 7.55 21.53 6.63
N PHE A 234 6.43 20.91 6.35
CA PHE A 234 6.09 19.53 6.75
C PHE A 234 7.17 18.49 6.39
N THR A 235 7.67 18.53 5.15
CA THR A 235 8.66 17.57 4.66
C THR A 235 10.05 17.71 5.32
N ALA A 236 10.33 18.83 5.97
CA ALA A 236 11.62 19.14 6.57
C ALA A 236 11.57 19.20 8.12
N TRP A 237 10.46 18.80 8.73
CA TRP A 237 10.35 18.82 10.19
C TRP A 237 11.37 17.92 10.86
N ASP A 238 12.05 18.42 11.88
CA ASP A 238 12.96 17.61 12.69
C ASP A 238 12.23 16.44 13.36
N CYS A 239 10.95 16.62 13.74
CA CYS A 239 10.10 15.58 14.31
C CYS A 239 9.76 14.43 13.34
N ASN A 240 9.99 14.55 12.03
CA ASN A 240 9.93 13.42 11.11
C ASN A 240 11.06 12.40 11.37
N ARG A 241 12.11 12.77 12.08
CA ARG A 241 13.22 11.88 12.41
C ARG A 241 13.39 11.65 13.91
N GLU A 242 12.97 12.60 14.72
CA GLU A 242 12.99 12.54 16.19
C GLU A 242 11.54 12.74 16.70
N PRO A 243 10.62 11.75 16.51
CA PRO A 243 9.23 11.92 16.85
C PRO A 243 9.04 11.99 18.37
N LEU A 244 8.12 12.86 18.81
CA LEU A 244 7.55 12.76 20.14
C LEU A 244 6.37 11.78 20.08
N SER A 245 6.42 10.72 20.88
CA SER A 245 5.45 9.65 20.79
C SER A 245 4.13 9.95 21.50
N SER A 246 3.01 9.61 20.84
CA SER A 246 1.68 9.35 21.43
C SER A 246 1.34 7.87 21.46
N GLY A 247 2.04 7.06 20.66
CA GLY A 247 1.82 5.63 20.45
C GLY A 247 2.39 4.72 21.54
N PRO A 248 2.36 3.39 21.29
CA PRO A 248 2.75 2.39 22.30
C PRO A 248 4.23 2.37 22.65
N PHE A 249 5.11 2.90 21.79
CA PHE A 249 6.55 2.90 22.02
C PHE A 249 7.16 4.29 21.86
N ILE A 250 8.35 4.49 22.39
CA ILE A 250 9.15 5.72 22.33
C ILE A 250 10.46 5.39 21.62
N LEU A 251 10.87 6.19 20.65
CA LEU A 251 12.16 6.08 20.00
C LEU A 251 13.27 6.46 21.00
N GLU A 252 14.22 5.55 21.25
CA GLU A 252 15.37 5.76 22.12
C GLU A 252 16.64 6.10 21.32
N GLU A 253 16.85 5.41 20.19
CA GLU A 253 18.05 5.59 19.37
C GLU A 253 17.76 5.26 17.90
N TRP A 254 18.37 5.99 16.99
CA TRP A 254 18.41 5.68 15.56
C TRP A 254 19.85 5.77 15.05
N VAL A 255 20.46 4.62 14.80
CA VAL A 255 21.78 4.48 14.20
C VAL A 255 21.63 4.16 12.72
N THR A 256 21.83 5.16 11.86
CA THR A 256 21.66 5.04 10.40
C THR A 256 22.47 3.87 9.85
N GLY A 257 21.83 2.99 9.07
CA GLY A 257 22.42 1.80 8.46
C GLY A 257 22.63 0.63 9.42
N ASP A 258 22.12 0.73 10.66
CA ASP A 258 22.28 -0.32 11.67
C ASP A 258 20.93 -0.68 12.32
N HIS A 259 20.34 0.22 13.12
CA HIS A 259 19.09 -0.04 13.80
C HIS A 259 18.35 1.20 14.32
N LEU A 260 17.08 1.01 14.64
CA LEU A 260 16.29 1.86 15.54
C LEU A 260 15.91 1.03 16.77
N SER A 261 15.97 1.65 17.96
CA SER A 261 15.51 1.02 19.20
C SER A 261 14.40 1.81 19.85
N PHE A 262 13.42 1.08 20.37
CA PHE A 262 12.22 1.65 20.99
C PHE A 262 11.99 1.00 22.35
N SER A 263 11.53 1.79 23.32
CA SER A 263 11.08 1.35 24.62
C SER A 263 9.58 1.53 24.79
N ARG A 264 8.97 0.76 25.67
CA ARG A 264 7.54 0.89 26.02
C ARG A 264 7.21 2.32 26.47
N ASN A 265 6.14 2.89 25.89
CA ASN A 265 5.62 4.17 26.36
C ASN A 265 4.82 3.98 27.68
N PRO A 266 5.28 4.51 28.82
CA PRO A 266 4.55 4.37 30.08
C PRO A 266 3.26 5.19 30.13
N ASN A 267 3.07 6.13 29.20
CA ASN A 267 1.91 7.00 29.11
C ASN A 267 0.90 6.50 28.05
N TYR A 268 1.13 5.32 27.45
CA TYR A 268 0.20 4.77 26.47
C TYR A 268 -1.19 4.56 27.07
N PHE A 269 -2.23 4.98 26.38
CA PHE A 269 -3.57 5.10 26.92
C PHE A 269 -4.25 3.75 27.21
N GLU A 270 -3.86 2.66 26.54
CA GLU A 270 -4.42 1.34 26.82
C GLU A 270 -3.78 0.70 28.06
N GLU A 271 -4.57 0.53 29.12
CA GLU A 271 -4.08 -0.02 30.39
C GLU A 271 -3.43 -1.40 30.23
N GLY A 272 -2.17 -1.52 30.64
CA GLY A 272 -1.39 -2.76 30.62
C GLY A 272 -0.77 -3.10 29.26
N LYS A 273 -0.91 -2.25 28.26
CA LYS A 273 -0.22 -2.34 26.98
C LYS A 273 0.87 -1.26 26.85
N PRO A 274 1.81 -1.42 25.92
CA PRO A 274 2.10 -2.64 25.17
C PRO A 274 2.64 -3.75 26.07
N TYR A 275 2.54 -5.02 25.65
CA TYR A 275 3.05 -6.14 26.46
C TYR A 275 4.54 -6.37 26.30
N ILE A 276 5.13 -5.93 25.18
CA ILE A 276 6.57 -5.99 24.91
C ILE A 276 7.25 -4.78 25.53
N ASP A 277 8.44 -4.96 26.11
CA ASP A 277 9.19 -3.86 26.74
C ASP A 277 10.00 -3.06 25.72
N ASN A 278 10.59 -3.74 24.72
CA ASN A 278 11.46 -3.12 23.73
C ASN A 278 11.17 -3.65 22.32
N ILE A 279 11.33 -2.78 21.32
CA ILE A 279 11.37 -3.17 19.89
C ILE A 279 12.69 -2.70 19.31
N ILE A 280 13.33 -3.57 18.52
CA ILE A 280 14.49 -3.23 17.70
C ILE A 280 14.09 -3.39 16.23
N VAL A 281 14.18 -2.33 15.45
CA VAL A 281 14.06 -2.39 13.98
C VAL A 281 15.47 -2.42 13.42
N GLN A 282 15.90 -3.58 12.93
CA GLN A 282 17.25 -3.80 12.44
C GLN A 282 17.32 -3.65 10.92
N ILE A 283 18.31 -2.90 10.43
CA ILE A 283 18.49 -2.65 9.01
C ILE A 283 19.41 -3.70 8.42
N VAL A 284 18.87 -4.58 7.59
CA VAL A 284 19.56 -5.72 7.01
C VAL A 284 19.29 -5.77 5.50
N PRO A 285 20.13 -5.15 4.66
CA PRO A 285 19.90 -5.07 3.22
C PRO A 285 19.81 -6.43 2.51
N GLU A 286 20.63 -7.39 2.93
CA GLU A 286 20.71 -8.68 2.28
C GLU A 286 19.54 -9.59 2.64
N GLN A 287 18.68 -9.88 1.69
CA GLN A 287 17.50 -10.75 1.82
C GLN A 287 17.84 -12.12 2.43
N ALA A 288 18.92 -12.77 1.99
CA ALA A 288 19.34 -14.06 2.51
C ALA A 288 19.74 -14.01 4.00
N VAL A 289 20.22 -12.85 4.48
CA VAL A 289 20.54 -12.67 5.90
C VAL A 289 19.25 -12.52 6.71
N ARG A 290 18.28 -11.68 6.28
CA ARG A 290 16.98 -11.56 6.94
C ARG A 290 16.27 -12.90 7.07
N LYS A 291 16.25 -13.70 5.99
CA LYS A 291 15.71 -15.06 6.00
C LYS A 291 16.43 -15.95 7.04
N THR A 292 17.76 -15.89 7.10
CA THR A 292 18.53 -16.67 8.08
C THR A 292 18.22 -16.26 9.50
N MET A 293 18.09 -14.96 9.79
CA MET A 293 17.73 -14.45 11.10
C MET A 293 16.34 -14.97 11.55
N MET A 294 15.37 -15.02 10.63
CA MET A 294 14.06 -15.63 10.93
C MET A 294 14.19 -17.10 11.28
N MET A 295 14.98 -17.88 10.53
CA MET A 295 15.15 -19.31 10.75
C MET A 295 15.95 -19.63 12.02
N GLU A 296 16.84 -18.76 12.46
CA GLU A 296 17.64 -18.92 13.68
C GLU A 296 16.95 -18.35 14.92
N GLY A 297 15.83 -17.61 14.75
CA GLY A 297 15.09 -16.96 15.81
C GLY A 297 15.71 -15.65 16.31
N ASP A 298 16.59 -15.04 15.50
CA ASP A 298 17.23 -13.76 15.76
C ASP A 298 16.35 -12.57 15.32
N ALA A 299 15.26 -12.82 14.56
CA ALA A 299 14.27 -11.84 14.19
C ALA A 299 12.84 -12.38 14.43
N ASP A 300 11.90 -11.48 14.72
CA ASP A 300 10.50 -11.80 15.02
C ASP A 300 9.54 -11.42 13.90
N LEU A 301 9.89 -10.43 13.07
CA LEU A 301 9.12 -10.04 11.90
C LEU A 301 10.07 -9.71 10.74
N ASN A 302 9.82 -10.33 9.58
CA ASN A 302 10.36 -9.94 8.28
C ASN A 302 9.18 -9.71 7.33
N MET A 303 9.01 -8.46 6.88
CA MET A 303 7.85 -8.00 6.11
C MET A 303 8.08 -8.12 4.61
N TRP A 304 6.97 -8.17 3.88
CA TRP A 304 6.89 -8.08 2.42
C TRP A 304 7.83 -9.05 1.72
N LEU A 305 7.63 -10.33 2.04
CA LEU A 305 8.41 -11.42 1.47
C LEU A 305 8.15 -11.54 -0.03
N SER A 306 9.19 -11.82 -0.80
CA SER A 306 9.02 -12.33 -2.15
C SER A 306 8.37 -13.73 -2.13
N GLU A 307 7.83 -14.17 -3.27
CA GLU A 307 7.23 -15.49 -3.43
C GLU A 307 8.20 -16.60 -3.03
N ALA A 308 9.47 -16.48 -3.44
CA ALA A 308 10.51 -17.45 -3.12
C ALA A 308 10.80 -17.52 -1.61
N GLU A 309 10.88 -16.36 -0.93
CA GLU A 309 11.08 -16.33 0.53
C GLU A 309 9.88 -16.90 1.27
N ALA A 310 8.67 -16.49 0.91
CA ALA A 310 7.45 -16.99 1.52
C ALA A 310 7.33 -18.50 1.37
N PHE A 311 7.63 -19.03 0.17
CA PHE A 311 7.61 -20.46 -0.10
C PHE A 311 8.65 -21.24 0.73
N GLU A 312 9.88 -20.73 0.88
CA GLU A 312 10.92 -21.36 1.68
C GLU A 312 10.60 -21.28 3.17
N LEU A 313 10.20 -20.11 3.68
CA LEU A 313 9.95 -19.90 5.10
C LEU A 313 8.71 -20.62 5.63
N GLN A 314 7.71 -20.93 4.78
CA GLN A 314 6.56 -21.76 5.18
C GLN A 314 6.97 -23.12 5.76
N SER A 315 8.13 -23.64 5.35
CA SER A 315 8.64 -24.96 5.79
C SER A 315 9.63 -24.85 6.94
N ALA A 316 10.01 -23.65 7.36
CA ALA A 316 11.01 -23.42 8.39
C ALA A 316 10.43 -23.69 9.78
N GLU A 317 11.19 -24.38 10.63
CA GLU A 317 10.82 -24.61 12.04
C GLU A 317 10.92 -23.27 12.80
N GLY A 318 9.92 -22.94 13.59
CA GLY A 318 9.92 -21.73 14.41
C GLY A 318 9.50 -20.47 13.65
N VAL A 319 9.04 -20.58 12.39
CA VAL A 319 8.54 -19.47 11.59
C VAL A 319 7.10 -19.74 11.17
N THR A 320 6.27 -18.73 11.23
CA THR A 320 4.91 -18.71 10.67
C THR A 320 4.88 -17.67 9.55
N VAL A 321 4.60 -18.10 8.31
CA VAL A 321 4.32 -17.16 7.22
C VAL A 321 2.82 -16.86 7.24
N SER A 322 2.49 -15.61 7.43
CA SER A 322 1.13 -15.08 7.33
C SER A 322 0.94 -14.48 5.94
N PHE A 323 -0.11 -14.90 5.26
CA PHE A 323 -0.51 -14.33 3.98
C PHE A 323 -1.68 -13.37 4.20
N SER A 324 -1.57 -12.17 3.66
CA SER A 324 -2.71 -11.28 3.54
C SER A 324 -3.59 -11.80 2.41
N PRO A 325 -4.84 -12.19 2.69
CA PRO A 325 -5.75 -12.58 1.64
C PRO A 325 -6.12 -11.37 0.80
N SER A 326 -6.22 -11.56 -0.51
CA SER A 326 -6.79 -10.55 -1.40
C SER A 326 -6.06 -9.20 -1.40
N GLN A 327 -4.77 -9.23 -1.72
CA GLN A 327 -3.96 -8.01 -1.85
C GLN A 327 -4.62 -6.98 -2.77
N ARG A 328 -4.41 -5.69 -2.46
CA ARG A 328 -4.94 -4.58 -3.26
C ARG A 328 -4.36 -4.49 -4.68
N TRP A 329 -3.16 -5.01 -4.90
CA TRP A 329 -2.50 -5.05 -6.20
C TRP A 329 -2.93 -6.29 -6.99
N VAL A 330 -3.46 -6.08 -8.19
CA VAL A 330 -4.03 -7.14 -9.04
C VAL A 330 -3.42 -7.08 -10.42
N PHE A 331 -2.83 -8.19 -10.85
CA PHE A 331 -2.39 -8.35 -12.24
C PHE A 331 -3.58 -8.45 -13.16
N ARG A 332 -3.56 -7.65 -14.20
CA ARG A 332 -4.66 -7.50 -15.15
C ARG A 332 -4.17 -7.27 -16.57
N LEU A 333 -5.00 -7.62 -17.53
CA LEU A 333 -4.84 -7.18 -18.90
C LEU A 333 -5.69 -5.95 -19.14
N ILE A 334 -5.07 -4.91 -19.65
CA ILE A 334 -5.74 -3.65 -20.00
C ILE A 334 -5.76 -3.53 -21.53
N PRO A 335 -6.89 -3.81 -22.18
CA PRO A 335 -7.06 -3.62 -23.61
C PRO A 335 -7.26 -2.14 -23.92
N ASN A 336 -6.52 -1.60 -24.86
CA ASN A 336 -6.84 -0.29 -25.45
C ASN A 336 -8.02 -0.46 -26.43
N LEU A 337 -9.15 0.17 -26.15
CA LEU A 337 -10.34 0.10 -26.99
C LEU A 337 -10.33 1.13 -28.12
N ALA A 338 -9.42 2.13 -28.07
CA ALA A 338 -9.15 3.03 -29.16
C ALA A 338 -8.05 2.46 -30.09
N ALA A 339 -8.05 2.83 -31.35
CA ALA A 339 -6.99 2.47 -32.27
C ALA A 339 -5.65 3.04 -31.77
N ARG A 340 -4.59 2.25 -31.87
CA ARG A 340 -3.27 2.57 -31.34
C ARG A 340 -2.81 3.98 -31.75
N GLY A 341 -2.31 4.75 -30.78
CA GLY A 341 -1.91 6.15 -30.95
C GLY A 341 -3.08 7.13 -31.07
N THR A 342 -4.29 6.71 -30.66
CA THR A 342 -5.47 7.57 -30.54
C THR A 342 -6.08 7.42 -29.14
N ILE A 343 -6.90 8.39 -28.75
CA ILE A 343 -7.51 8.43 -27.41
C ILE A 343 -9.04 8.36 -27.44
N ASP A 344 -9.64 8.26 -28.62
CA ASP A 344 -11.10 8.22 -28.80
C ASP A 344 -11.54 6.85 -29.32
N SER A 345 -12.08 6.00 -28.42
CA SER A 345 -12.54 4.66 -28.76
C SER A 345 -13.85 4.65 -29.56
N VAL A 346 -14.61 5.73 -29.56
CA VAL A 346 -15.88 5.84 -30.30
C VAL A 346 -15.64 6.24 -31.76
N GLU A 347 -14.83 7.27 -31.99
CA GLU A 347 -14.52 7.72 -33.36
C GLU A 347 -13.48 6.81 -34.04
N THR A 348 -12.55 6.26 -33.26
CA THR A 348 -11.46 5.41 -33.75
C THR A 348 -11.34 4.12 -32.91
N PRO A 349 -12.32 3.20 -33.01
CA PRO A 349 -12.27 1.96 -32.24
C PRO A 349 -11.09 1.08 -32.63
N HIS A 350 -10.54 0.36 -31.63
CA HIS A 350 -9.47 -0.61 -31.89
C HIS A 350 -9.98 -1.75 -32.80
N PRO A 351 -9.28 -2.08 -33.88
CA PRO A 351 -9.80 -3.04 -34.87
C PRO A 351 -10.03 -4.45 -34.33
N VAL A 352 -9.31 -4.84 -33.25
CA VAL A 352 -9.41 -6.18 -32.66
C VAL A 352 -10.08 -6.12 -31.27
N LEU A 353 -9.62 -5.25 -30.38
CA LEU A 353 -9.97 -5.28 -28.95
C LEU A 353 -11.28 -4.55 -28.59
N SER A 354 -11.83 -3.70 -29.48
CA SER A 354 -13.07 -2.97 -29.21
C SER A 354 -14.31 -3.87 -29.18
N ASP A 355 -14.30 -5.06 -29.80
CA ASP A 355 -15.38 -6.03 -29.73
C ASP A 355 -15.31 -6.81 -28.40
N VAL A 356 -16.36 -6.73 -27.59
CA VAL A 356 -16.43 -7.40 -26.29
C VAL A 356 -16.28 -8.92 -26.39
N ARG A 357 -16.78 -9.54 -27.47
CA ARG A 357 -16.63 -10.99 -27.70
C ARG A 357 -15.16 -11.41 -27.84
N VAL A 358 -14.33 -10.53 -28.38
CA VAL A 358 -12.87 -10.74 -28.44
C VAL A 358 -12.25 -10.68 -27.03
N ARG A 359 -12.67 -9.73 -26.21
CA ARG A 359 -12.21 -9.63 -24.81
C ARG A 359 -12.69 -10.82 -23.96
N GLN A 360 -13.92 -11.27 -24.16
CA GLN A 360 -14.44 -12.50 -23.55
C GLN A 360 -13.64 -13.73 -24.00
N ALA A 361 -13.27 -13.82 -25.28
CA ALA A 361 -12.42 -14.89 -25.79
C ALA A 361 -11.02 -14.87 -25.14
N ILE A 362 -10.40 -13.69 -24.98
CA ILE A 362 -9.14 -13.54 -24.25
C ILE A 362 -9.29 -14.08 -22.82
N ARG A 363 -10.33 -13.69 -22.09
CA ARG A 363 -10.59 -14.15 -20.72
C ARG A 363 -10.69 -15.67 -20.63
N HIS A 364 -11.41 -16.34 -21.56
CA HIS A 364 -11.53 -17.80 -21.60
C HIS A 364 -10.27 -18.51 -22.06
N ALA A 365 -9.37 -17.85 -22.78
CA ALA A 365 -8.14 -18.45 -23.30
C ALA A 365 -7.00 -18.49 -22.25
N ILE A 366 -7.09 -17.73 -21.16
CA ILE A 366 -6.00 -17.61 -20.19
C ILE A 366 -6.22 -18.60 -19.04
N ASP A 367 -5.32 -19.58 -18.90
CA ASP A 367 -5.25 -20.50 -17.77
C ASP A 367 -4.50 -19.84 -16.59
N VAL A 368 -5.24 -19.03 -15.82
CA VAL A 368 -4.73 -18.32 -14.64
C VAL A 368 -4.14 -19.29 -13.62
N ASP A 369 -4.78 -20.46 -13.39
CA ASP A 369 -4.27 -21.45 -12.44
C ASP A 369 -2.92 -22.03 -12.87
N THR A 370 -2.71 -22.26 -14.17
CA THR A 370 -1.41 -22.69 -14.69
C THR A 370 -0.34 -21.62 -14.49
N ILE A 371 -0.65 -20.34 -14.72
CA ILE A 371 0.30 -19.24 -14.49
C ILE A 371 0.65 -19.15 -13.01
N ILE A 372 -0.33 -19.10 -12.12
CA ILE A 372 -0.13 -19.04 -10.66
C ILE A 372 0.75 -20.21 -10.20
N ASN A 373 0.44 -21.43 -10.60
CA ASN A 373 1.15 -22.63 -10.13
C ASN A 373 2.56 -22.76 -10.71
N SER A 374 2.78 -22.34 -11.97
CA SER A 374 4.06 -22.56 -12.64
C SER A 374 5.06 -21.41 -12.49
N VAL A 375 4.57 -20.19 -12.31
CA VAL A 375 5.39 -18.98 -12.18
C VAL A 375 5.48 -18.52 -10.73
N PHE A 376 4.35 -18.43 -10.05
CA PHE A 376 4.23 -17.83 -8.72
C PHE A 376 4.10 -18.86 -7.58
N LEU A 377 4.55 -20.08 -7.80
CA LEU A 377 4.64 -21.17 -6.80
C LEU A 377 3.29 -21.54 -6.16
N GLY A 378 2.16 -21.14 -6.76
CA GLY A 378 0.82 -21.39 -6.25
C GLY A 378 0.40 -20.48 -5.09
N LEU A 379 1.08 -19.35 -4.89
CA LEU A 379 0.85 -18.45 -3.76
C LEU A 379 -0.26 -17.41 -4.01
N PRO A 380 -0.32 -16.72 -5.18
CA PRO A 380 -1.39 -15.76 -5.46
C PRO A 380 -2.79 -16.37 -5.51
N ASP A 381 -3.79 -15.55 -5.21
CA ASP A 381 -5.18 -15.90 -5.44
C ASP A 381 -5.64 -15.43 -6.82
N PRO A 382 -6.47 -16.23 -7.55
CA PRO A 382 -7.09 -15.77 -8.78
C PRO A 382 -8.14 -14.70 -8.49
N VAL A 383 -8.14 -13.63 -9.30
CA VAL A 383 -9.08 -12.50 -9.19
C VAL A 383 -9.83 -12.32 -10.51
N TRP A 384 -11.15 -12.07 -10.45
CA TRP A 384 -12.01 -11.91 -11.63
C TRP A 384 -13.07 -10.81 -11.49
N THR A 385 -13.11 -10.11 -10.34
CA THR A 385 -13.99 -8.97 -10.06
C THR A 385 -13.25 -7.94 -9.25
N GLU A 386 -13.56 -6.67 -9.40
CA GLU A 386 -12.99 -5.58 -8.61
C GLU A 386 -13.44 -5.64 -7.13
N PHE A 387 -14.56 -6.29 -6.86
CA PHE A 387 -15.12 -6.42 -5.51
C PHE A 387 -14.71 -7.75 -4.86
N PHE A 388 -13.41 -7.99 -4.73
CA PHE A 388 -12.87 -9.22 -4.15
C PHE A 388 -12.43 -9.07 -2.68
N ARG A 389 -12.32 -7.82 -2.17
CA ARG A 389 -11.87 -7.52 -0.80
C ARG A 389 -13.02 -7.16 0.14
N PRO A 390 -12.94 -7.54 1.44
CA PRO A 390 -13.85 -7.02 2.45
C PRO A 390 -13.72 -5.47 2.57
N PRO A 391 -14.82 -4.77 2.91
CA PRO A 391 -16.16 -5.29 3.20
C PRO A 391 -17.07 -5.38 1.96
N TYR A 392 -16.55 -5.17 0.74
CA TYR A 392 -17.34 -5.08 -0.48
C TYR A 392 -17.33 -6.36 -1.34
N ASN A 393 -16.75 -7.46 -0.86
CA ASN A 393 -16.74 -8.77 -1.53
C ASN A 393 -18.09 -9.50 -1.38
N VAL A 394 -19.20 -8.80 -1.63
CA VAL A 394 -20.56 -9.28 -1.41
C VAL A 394 -21.27 -9.70 -2.68
N CYS A 395 -20.70 -9.43 -3.86
CA CYS A 395 -21.31 -9.71 -5.15
C CYS A 395 -20.98 -11.13 -5.61
N ASP A 396 -22.00 -11.86 -6.07
CA ASP A 396 -21.85 -13.24 -6.58
C ASP A 396 -21.53 -13.21 -8.09
N ILE A 397 -20.32 -12.81 -8.45
CA ILE A 397 -19.82 -12.87 -9.82
C ILE A 397 -19.10 -14.22 -10.00
N PRO A 398 -19.60 -15.11 -10.89
CA PRO A 398 -18.99 -16.42 -11.07
C PRO A 398 -17.60 -16.33 -11.69
N ARG A 399 -16.67 -17.14 -11.16
CA ARG A 399 -15.33 -17.23 -11.75
C ARG A 399 -15.42 -17.74 -13.20
N PRO A 400 -14.78 -17.05 -14.17
CA PRO A 400 -14.75 -17.51 -15.56
C PRO A 400 -14.01 -18.85 -15.68
N GLU A 401 -14.53 -19.73 -16.53
CA GLU A 401 -13.88 -21.01 -16.83
C GLU A 401 -12.79 -20.81 -17.91
N TYR A 402 -11.64 -21.45 -17.73
CA TYR A 402 -10.67 -21.62 -18.80
C TYR A 402 -11.23 -22.60 -19.84
N ASP A 403 -11.50 -22.13 -21.04
CA ASP A 403 -12.09 -22.93 -22.13
C ASP A 403 -11.65 -22.40 -23.51
N VAL A 404 -10.60 -23.01 -24.06
CA VAL A 404 -10.03 -22.64 -25.36
C VAL A 404 -11.04 -22.81 -26.51
N GLU A 405 -11.94 -23.80 -26.45
CA GLU A 405 -12.94 -24.02 -27.50
C GLU A 405 -14.07 -22.97 -27.43
N ALA A 406 -14.48 -22.57 -26.22
CA ALA A 406 -15.36 -21.41 -26.03
C ALA A 406 -14.74 -20.13 -26.57
N ALA A 407 -13.46 -19.88 -26.24
CA ALA A 407 -12.71 -18.74 -26.77
C ALA A 407 -12.69 -18.70 -28.31
N LYS A 408 -12.37 -19.83 -28.95
CA LYS A 408 -12.37 -19.93 -30.42
C LYS A 408 -13.76 -19.72 -31.02
N SER A 409 -14.81 -20.20 -30.36
CA SER A 409 -16.20 -20.03 -30.80
C SER A 409 -16.63 -18.56 -30.74
N LEU A 410 -16.26 -17.83 -29.67
CA LEU A 410 -16.53 -16.39 -29.54
C LEU A 410 -15.84 -15.58 -30.65
N LEU A 411 -14.58 -15.92 -30.98
CA LEU A 411 -13.87 -15.28 -32.09
C LEU A 411 -14.55 -15.55 -33.44
N GLU A 412 -15.08 -16.77 -33.68
CA GLU A 412 -15.82 -17.08 -34.90
C GLU A 412 -17.15 -16.30 -34.95
N GLU A 413 -17.87 -16.19 -33.83
CA GLU A 413 -19.10 -15.39 -33.71
C GLU A 413 -18.82 -13.88 -33.92
N ALA A 414 -17.62 -13.39 -33.51
CA ALA A 414 -17.16 -12.04 -33.76
C ALA A 414 -16.67 -11.80 -35.20
N GLY A 415 -16.65 -12.87 -36.04
CA GLY A 415 -16.28 -12.80 -37.46
C GLY A 415 -14.78 -12.93 -37.71
N TRP A 416 -14.03 -13.51 -36.78
CA TRP A 416 -12.59 -13.77 -36.91
C TRP A 416 -12.35 -15.25 -37.23
N SER A 417 -11.67 -15.54 -38.33
CA SER A 417 -11.39 -16.93 -38.74
C SER A 417 -10.05 -17.03 -39.46
N ASP A 418 -9.30 -18.12 -39.23
CA ASP A 418 -8.10 -18.45 -40.02
C ASP A 418 -8.55 -18.98 -41.40
N SER A 419 -8.49 -18.10 -42.39
CA SER A 419 -9.06 -18.38 -43.74
C SER A 419 -8.01 -18.97 -44.69
N ASP A 420 -6.71 -18.81 -44.42
CA ASP A 420 -5.62 -19.30 -45.27
C ASP A 420 -4.83 -20.44 -44.64
N GLY A 421 -5.03 -20.73 -43.34
CA GLY A 421 -4.48 -21.87 -42.64
C GLY A 421 -3.06 -21.62 -42.11
N ASP A 422 -2.68 -20.36 -41.89
CA ASP A 422 -1.37 -20.00 -41.37
C ASP A 422 -1.31 -19.95 -39.82
N GLY A 423 -2.47 -20.07 -39.16
CA GLY A 423 -2.63 -20.08 -37.70
C GLY A 423 -3.03 -18.74 -37.10
N VAL A 424 -3.04 -17.68 -37.88
CA VAL A 424 -3.53 -16.34 -37.50
C VAL A 424 -4.94 -16.15 -38.03
N ARG A 425 -5.83 -15.56 -37.22
CA ARG A 425 -7.18 -15.24 -37.66
C ARG A 425 -7.22 -13.89 -38.37
N GLU A 426 -8.04 -13.79 -39.41
CA GLU A 426 -8.33 -12.53 -40.08
C GLU A 426 -9.81 -12.17 -39.93
N CYS A 427 -10.09 -10.88 -40.08
CA CYS A 427 -11.46 -10.41 -40.16
C CYS A 427 -12.16 -11.01 -41.38
N ASN A 428 -13.18 -11.82 -41.14
CA ASN A 428 -14.05 -12.42 -42.15
C ASN A 428 -15.53 -12.19 -41.78
N GLY A 429 -15.87 -10.89 -41.72
CA GLY A 429 -17.20 -10.43 -41.33
C GLY A 429 -17.25 -9.81 -39.93
N CYS A 430 -16.12 -9.52 -39.31
CA CYS A 430 -16.04 -8.73 -38.10
C CYS A 430 -16.58 -7.31 -38.33
N GLU A 431 -17.02 -6.64 -37.25
CA GLU A 431 -17.65 -5.30 -37.34
C GLU A 431 -16.65 -4.16 -37.21
N THR A 432 -15.45 -4.43 -36.66
CA THR A 432 -14.49 -3.45 -36.18
C THR A 432 -13.28 -3.25 -37.11
N ALA A 433 -13.09 -4.14 -38.10
CA ALA A 433 -11.96 -4.09 -39.01
C ALA A 433 -12.36 -4.37 -40.47
N GLU A 434 -11.50 -4.03 -41.42
CA GLU A 434 -11.69 -4.37 -42.82
C GLU A 434 -11.46 -5.87 -43.07
N ALA A 435 -12.16 -6.44 -44.06
CA ALA A 435 -12.01 -7.85 -44.42
C ALA A 435 -10.55 -8.19 -44.75
N GLY A 436 -10.02 -9.24 -44.17
CA GLY A 436 -8.63 -9.68 -44.28
C GLY A 436 -7.66 -8.95 -43.31
N TYR A 437 -8.14 -8.11 -42.40
CA TYR A 437 -7.30 -7.50 -41.37
C TYR A 437 -6.84 -8.61 -40.40
N PRO A 438 -5.53 -8.78 -40.14
CA PRO A 438 -5.02 -9.84 -39.28
C PRO A 438 -5.33 -9.55 -37.79
N MET A 439 -5.57 -10.60 -36.99
CA MET A 439 -5.74 -10.51 -35.55
C MET A 439 -4.36 -10.38 -34.88
N ALA A 440 -3.68 -9.27 -35.15
CA ALA A 440 -2.34 -8.98 -34.68
C ALA A 440 -2.35 -7.85 -33.65
N ILE A 441 -1.73 -8.08 -32.48
CA ILE A 441 -1.61 -7.10 -31.42
C ILE A 441 -0.23 -7.19 -30.75
N GLU A 442 0.21 -6.09 -30.16
CA GLU A 442 1.33 -6.07 -29.25
C GLU A 442 0.83 -6.27 -27.81
N LEU A 443 1.41 -7.23 -27.09
CA LEU A 443 1.23 -7.41 -25.65
C LEU A 443 2.47 -6.85 -24.96
N ILE A 444 2.29 -5.79 -24.19
CA ILE A 444 3.37 -5.12 -23.47
C ILE A 444 3.31 -5.44 -21.98
N THR A 445 4.47 -5.35 -21.30
CA THR A 445 4.61 -5.35 -19.84
C THR A 445 5.81 -4.49 -19.45
N TYR A 446 5.99 -4.21 -18.16
CA TYR A 446 7.15 -3.47 -17.65
C TYR A 446 8.20 -4.42 -17.04
N GLY A 447 9.47 -4.00 -17.09
CA GLY A 447 10.59 -4.88 -16.72
C GLY A 447 10.98 -4.84 -15.24
N GLU A 448 10.53 -3.82 -14.50
CA GLU A 448 10.98 -3.58 -13.12
C GLU A 448 10.42 -4.58 -12.10
N TYR A 449 9.32 -5.28 -12.41
CA TYR A 449 8.78 -6.31 -11.51
C TYR A 449 9.73 -7.52 -11.39
N GLY A 450 10.31 -7.98 -12.51
CA GLY A 450 11.24 -9.08 -12.54
C GLY A 450 10.87 -10.25 -13.45
N GLU A 451 11.63 -11.35 -13.32
CA GLU A 451 11.54 -12.51 -14.22
C GLU A 451 10.18 -13.22 -14.15
N GLU A 452 9.49 -13.18 -13.01
CA GLU A 452 8.18 -13.81 -12.82
C GLU A 452 7.13 -13.18 -13.74
N LEU A 453 7.08 -11.85 -13.80
CA LEU A 453 6.13 -11.16 -14.68
C LEU A 453 6.49 -11.36 -16.16
N GLU A 454 7.78 -11.37 -16.50
CA GLU A 454 8.23 -11.67 -17.88
C GLU A 454 7.80 -13.07 -18.31
N LEU A 455 7.88 -14.08 -17.43
CA LEU A 455 7.41 -15.44 -17.70
C LEU A 455 5.89 -15.52 -17.83
N ALA A 456 5.16 -14.84 -16.96
CA ALA A 456 3.70 -14.75 -17.05
C ALA A 456 3.27 -14.08 -18.37
N HIS A 457 3.91 -12.99 -18.74
CA HIS A 457 3.71 -12.27 -19.99
C HIS A 457 3.93 -13.18 -21.22
N GLN A 458 5.00 -13.99 -21.21
CA GLN A 458 5.23 -14.97 -22.26
C GLN A 458 4.13 -16.04 -22.33
N LEU A 459 3.71 -16.59 -21.17
CA LEU A 459 2.64 -17.60 -21.13
C LEU A 459 1.31 -17.05 -21.63
N VAL A 460 0.95 -15.83 -21.24
CA VAL A 460 -0.26 -15.15 -21.75
C VAL A 460 -0.18 -15.03 -23.29
N GLY A 461 0.97 -14.60 -23.81
CA GLY A 461 1.18 -14.51 -25.26
C GLY A 461 1.02 -15.85 -25.97
N GLU A 462 1.58 -16.94 -25.43
CA GLU A 462 1.44 -18.30 -25.99
C GLU A 462 -0.03 -18.78 -25.98
N MET A 463 -0.77 -18.50 -24.89
CA MET A 463 -2.20 -18.84 -24.79
C MET A 463 -3.06 -18.08 -25.82
N LEU A 464 -2.77 -16.79 -26.04
CA LEU A 464 -3.45 -16.00 -27.06
C LEU A 464 -3.11 -16.48 -28.49
N GLN A 465 -1.88 -16.89 -28.74
CA GLN A 465 -1.51 -17.51 -30.03
C GLN A 465 -2.28 -18.80 -30.29
N GLU A 466 -2.57 -19.63 -29.26
CA GLU A 466 -3.35 -20.86 -29.40
C GLU A 466 -4.75 -20.63 -29.95
N ILE A 467 -5.35 -19.47 -29.68
CA ILE A 467 -6.68 -19.10 -30.16
C ILE A 467 -6.65 -18.29 -31.46
N GLY A 468 -5.45 -18.05 -32.04
CA GLY A 468 -5.26 -17.48 -33.37
C GLY A 468 -4.88 -16.01 -33.42
N PHE A 469 -4.32 -15.45 -32.34
CA PHE A 469 -3.68 -14.13 -32.39
C PHE A 469 -2.25 -14.22 -32.93
N ASP A 470 -1.82 -13.20 -33.66
CA ASP A 470 -0.40 -12.90 -33.89
C ASP A 470 0.08 -11.93 -32.79
N ILE A 471 0.82 -12.44 -31.81
CA ILE A 471 1.23 -11.69 -30.63
C ILE A 471 2.69 -11.25 -30.77
N GLN A 472 2.91 -9.94 -30.74
CA GLN A 472 4.22 -9.37 -30.51
C GLN A 472 4.41 -9.09 -29.01
N LEU A 473 5.43 -9.69 -28.40
CA LEU A 473 5.76 -9.45 -26.99
C LEU A 473 6.78 -8.31 -26.87
N SER A 474 6.53 -7.37 -25.97
CA SER A 474 7.41 -6.25 -25.68
C SER A 474 7.49 -5.99 -24.16
N ILE A 475 8.71 -5.71 -23.70
CA ILE A 475 8.98 -5.28 -22.33
C ILE A 475 9.49 -3.85 -22.38
N VAL A 476 8.87 -2.95 -21.64
CA VAL A 476 9.19 -1.53 -21.62
C VAL A 476 9.64 -1.08 -20.23
N GLU A 477 10.27 0.08 -20.12
CA GLU A 477 10.57 0.71 -18.84
C GLU A 477 9.28 1.35 -18.27
N GLY A 478 9.01 1.21 -16.97
CA GLY A 478 7.85 1.79 -16.32
C GLY A 478 7.77 3.32 -16.51
N ALA A 479 8.91 4.00 -16.47
CA ALA A 479 9.01 5.43 -16.76
C ALA A 479 8.54 5.83 -18.18
N VAL A 480 8.55 4.90 -19.14
CA VAL A 480 8.02 5.12 -20.51
C VAL A 480 6.54 4.75 -20.56
N LEU A 481 6.16 3.69 -19.87
CA LEU A 481 4.79 3.20 -19.84
C LEU A 481 3.84 4.25 -19.22
N TRP A 482 4.20 4.75 -18.04
CA TRP A 482 3.37 5.61 -17.20
C TRP A 482 3.72 7.11 -17.23
N ALA A 483 4.56 7.54 -18.16
CA ALA A 483 4.80 8.97 -18.35
C ALA A 483 3.49 9.71 -18.67
N ASP A 484 3.46 11.02 -18.39
CA ASP A 484 2.35 11.88 -18.75
C ASP A 484 2.17 11.99 -20.29
N TYR A 485 1.02 12.53 -20.70
CA TYR A 485 0.68 12.68 -22.12
C TYR A 485 1.70 13.55 -22.88
N GLU A 486 2.15 14.65 -22.28
CA GLU A 486 3.10 15.58 -22.92
C GLU A 486 4.49 14.94 -23.08
N SER A 487 4.87 14.07 -22.13
CA SER A 487 6.12 13.29 -22.19
C SER A 487 6.03 12.06 -23.11
N GLY A 488 4.85 11.74 -23.60
CA GLY A 488 4.63 10.66 -24.56
C GLY A 488 4.47 9.29 -23.91
N GLY A 489 3.94 9.21 -22.68
CA GLY A 489 3.62 7.96 -22.00
C GLY A 489 2.74 7.06 -22.86
N LEU A 490 3.08 5.77 -22.94
CA LEU A 490 2.40 4.85 -23.86
C LEU A 490 0.90 4.72 -23.54
N GLU A 491 0.56 4.64 -22.27
CA GLU A 491 -0.83 4.54 -21.84
C GLU A 491 -1.59 5.85 -22.04
N GLN A 492 -0.99 6.98 -21.68
CA GLN A 492 -1.65 8.27 -21.79
C GLN A 492 -1.87 8.68 -23.25
N THR A 493 -0.96 8.32 -24.16
CA THR A 493 -1.09 8.58 -25.61
C THR A 493 -1.89 7.53 -26.36
N GLY A 494 -2.20 6.38 -25.73
CA GLY A 494 -2.85 5.24 -26.37
C GLY A 494 -1.93 4.48 -27.34
N ASP A 495 -0.60 4.61 -27.24
CA ASP A 495 0.34 3.92 -28.12
C ASP A 495 0.67 2.50 -27.63
N PHE A 496 -0.36 1.73 -27.35
CA PHE A 496 -0.32 0.31 -27.01
C PHE A 496 -1.58 -0.39 -27.49
N ASP A 497 -1.57 -1.74 -27.55
CA ASP A 497 -2.75 -2.55 -27.87
C ASP A 497 -3.28 -3.25 -26.61
N LEU A 498 -2.46 -4.08 -25.95
CA LEU A 498 -2.80 -4.82 -24.74
C LEU A 498 -1.64 -4.73 -23.76
N ASN A 499 -1.92 -4.39 -22.51
CA ASN A 499 -0.92 -4.26 -21.46
C ASN A 499 -1.18 -5.27 -20.32
N LEU A 500 -0.11 -5.87 -19.78
CA LEU A 500 -0.14 -6.76 -18.61
C LEU A 500 0.71 -6.16 -17.50
N TYR A 501 0.09 -5.73 -16.42
CA TYR A 501 0.79 -5.33 -15.19
C TYR A 501 -0.12 -5.41 -13.99
N ASP A 502 0.42 -5.17 -12.80
CA ASP A 502 -0.32 -5.10 -11.56
C ASP A 502 -0.70 -3.65 -11.25
N ASP A 503 -1.93 -3.46 -10.84
CA ASP A 503 -2.46 -2.18 -10.41
C ASP A 503 -3.43 -2.36 -9.26
N GLY A 504 -3.58 -1.33 -8.44
CA GLY A 504 -4.41 -1.37 -7.26
C GLY A 504 -4.70 0.01 -6.71
N TYR A 505 -5.46 0.07 -5.63
CA TYR A 505 -5.86 1.33 -5.02
C TYR A 505 -5.63 1.29 -3.50
N PRO A 506 -5.23 2.42 -2.91
CA PRO A 506 -5.14 2.55 -1.47
C PRO A 506 -6.53 2.59 -0.82
N GLY A 507 -6.59 2.20 0.45
CA GLY A 507 -7.83 2.24 1.22
C GLY A 507 -8.80 1.09 0.90
N ILE A 508 -9.96 1.15 1.51
CA ILE A 508 -11.00 0.11 1.41
C ILE A 508 -12.19 0.53 0.54
N ASP A 509 -12.39 1.83 0.34
CA ASP A 509 -13.50 2.36 -0.46
C ASP A 509 -13.11 2.39 -1.95
N PRO A 510 -13.81 1.64 -2.82
CA PRO A 510 -13.44 1.55 -4.22
C PRO A 510 -13.97 2.72 -5.06
N THR A 511 -14.80 3.62 -4.53
CA THR A 511 -15.59 4.56 -5.34
C THR A 511 -14.75 5.53 -6.14
N ASP A 512 -13.88 6.31 -5.49
CA ASP A 512 -13.05 7.33 -6.17
C ASP A 512 -11.77 6.73 -6.73
N ASN A 513 -10.97 6.11 -5.87
CA ASN A 513 -9.60 5.71 -6.19
C ASN A 513 -9.50 4.47 -7.09
N GLN A 514 -10.60 3.73 -7.29
CA GLN A 514 -10.64 2.58 -8.16
C GLN A 514 -11.69 2.76 -9.27
N LEU A 515 -12.99 2.78 -8.91
CA LEU A 515 -14.05 2.72 -9.92
C LEU A 515 -14.08 3.98 -10.78
N TRP A 516 -14.00 5.16 -10.16
CA TRP A 516 -13.95 6.40 -10.93
C TRP A 516 -12.65 6.51 -11.72
N TYR A 517 -11.52 6.30 -11.04
CA TYR A 517 -10.19 6.53 -11.59
C TYR A 517 -9.85 5.63 -12.78
N TYR A 518 -10.24 4.35 -12.72
CA TYR A 518 -9.89 3.37 -13.77
C TYR A 518 -11.01 3.12 -14.79
N TYR A 519 -12.27 3.53 -14.52
CA TYR A 519 -13.39 3.10 -15.35
C TYR A 519 -14.34 4.21 -15.77
N HIS A 520 -14.45 5.34 -15.04
CA HIS A 520 -15.36 6.42 -15.40
C HIS A 520 -15.01 6.99 -16.78
N THR A 521 -16.02 7.34 -17.58
CA THR A 521 -15.83 7.89 -18.93
C THR A 521 -14.93 9.13 -18.93
N ASP A 522 -15.10 10.06 -17.99
CA ASP A 522 -14.26 11.27 -17.89
C ASP A 522 -12.80 10.95 -17.54
N ALA A 523 -12.52 9.83 -16.85
CA ALA A 523 -11.17 9.38 -16.51
C ALA A 523 -10.37 8.85 -17.71
N ALA A 524 -11.00 8.74 -18.88
CA ALA A 524 -10.34 8.40 -20.14
C ALA A 524 -9.62 9.58 -20.79
N GLU A 525 -9.87 10.82 -20.34
CA GLU A 525 -9.10 11.97 -20.81
C GLU A 525 -7.64 11.89 -20.33
N PRO A 526 -6.64 12.14 -21.18
CA PRO A 526 -5.23 12.07 -20.80
C PRO A 526 -4.90 12.92 -19.56
N ASP A 527 -4.09 12.37 -18.66
CA ASP A 527 -3.63 12.99 -17.41
C ASP A 527 -4.76 13.40 -16.43
N TYR A 528 -6.00 12.94 -16.67
CA TYR A 528 -7.14 13.24 -15.80
C TYR A 528 -7.56 12.05 -14.92
N GLY A 529 -7.32 10.83 -15.39
CA GLY A 529 -7.54 9.59 -14.69
C GLY A 529 -6.69 8.47 -15.31
N TRP A 530 -7.02 7.23 -14.98
CA TRP A 530 -6.28 6.05 -15.45
C TRP A 530 -7.15 5.06 -16.24
N ASN A 531 -8.27 5.52 -16.82
CA ASN A 531 -9.03 4.74 -17.79
C ASN A 531 -8.29 4.72 -19.14
N VAL A 532 -7.07 4.22 -19.12
CA VAL A 532 -6.16 4.18 -20.28
C VAL A 532 -6.66 3.25 -21.39
N GLY A 533 -7.54 2.29 -21.04
CA GLY A 533 -8.27 1.46 -22.01
C GLY A 533 -9.31 2.23 -22.84
N ARG A 534 -9.61 3.48 -22.49
CA ARG A 534 -10.57 4.34 -23.21
C ARG A 534 -11.99 3.75 -23.26
N TRP A 535 -12.38 3.00 -22.24
CA TRP A 535 -13.74 2.47 -22.11
C TRP A 535 -14.71 3.57 -21.71
N SER A 536 -15.96 3.44 -22.17
CA SER A 536 -17.04 4.38 -21.83
C SER A 536 -18.36 3.62 -21.76
N ASN A 537 -19.10 3.82 -20.68
CA ASN A 537 -20.40 3.21 -20.48
C ASN A 537 -21.30 4.12 -19.62
N GLU A 538 -22.38 4.66 -20.22
CA GLU A 538 -23.30 5.60 -19.54
C GLU A 538 -24.05 4.95 -18.36
N ASP A 539 -24.32 3.64 -18.40
CA ASP A 539 -25.00 2.95 -17.31
C ASP A 539 -24.03 2.73 -16.12
N PHE A 540 -22.75 2.44 -16.39
CA PHE A 540 -21.71 2.39 -15.37
C PHE A 540 -21.54 3.74 -14.68
N ASP A 541 -21.37 4.83 -15.45
CA ASP A 541 -21.20 6.17 -14.89
C ASP A 541 -22.41 6.56 -14.03
N ALA A 542 -23.62 6.20 -14.46
CA ALA A 542 -24.85 6.46 -13.70
C ALA A 542 -24.90 5.65 -12.38
N TRP A 543 -24.51 4.36 -12.40
CA TRP A 543 -24.45 3.55 -11.18
C TRP A 543 -23.33 4.04 -10.24
N LEU A 544 -22.20 4.49 -10.77
CA LEU A 544 -21.13 5.04 -9.96
C LEU A 544 -21.56 6.34 -9.26
N ASP A 545 -22.35 7.20 -9.91
CA ASP A 545 -22.96 8.37 -9.27
C ASP A 545 -23.87 7.98 -8.09
N GLU A 546 -24.59 6.86 -8.18
CA GLU A 546 -25.42 6.31 -7.08
C GLU A 546 -24.58 5.73 -5.92
N ALA A 547 -23.32 5.35 -6.16
CA ALA A 547 -22.41 4.85 -5.12
C ALA A 547 -21.96 5.94 -4.13
N TYR A 548 -22.10 7.21 -4.49
CA TYR A 548 -21.85 8.34 -3.57
C TYR A 548 -23.03 8.53 -2.62
N THR A 549 -23.24 7.55 -1.74
CA THR A 549 -24.30 7.50 -0.74
C THR A 549 -23.77 7.07 0.61
N LEU A 550 -24.40 7.51 1.68
CA LEU A 550 -24.11 7.09 3.06
C LEU A 550 -24.94 5.87 3.50
N ASP A 551 -25.84 5.36 2.65
CA ASP A 551 -26.57 4.12 2.86
C ASP A 551 -25.70 2.94 2.43
N GLU A 552 -24.99 2.33 3.38
CA GLU A 552 -24.05 1.24 3.16
C GLU A 552 -24.69 -0.01 2.54
N ASP A 553 -25.96 -0.30 2.88
CA ASP A 553 -26.65 -1.47 2.32
C ASP A 553 -27.03 -1.22 0.85
N TYR A 554 -27.58 -0.04 0.55
CA TYR A 554 -27.86 0.36 -0.83
C TYR A 554 -26.58 0.44 -1.67
N ARG A 555 -25.49 0.94 -1.10
CA ARG A 555 -24.19 1.04 -1.75
C ARG A 555 -23.64 -0.32 -2.19
N LYS A 556 -23.81 -1.37 -1.36
CA LYS A 556 -23.44 -2.73 -1.73
C LYS A 556 -24.27 -3.28 -2.89
N GLU A 557 -25.58 -2.92 -2.95
CA GLU A 557 -26.42 -3.25 -4.11
C GLU A 557 -25.91 -2.57 -5.38
N VAL A 558 -25.58 -1.28 -5.31
CA VAL A 558 -24.98 -0.50 -6.41
C VAL A 558 -23.68 -1.13 -6.91
N PHE A 559 -22.80 -1.52 -6.01
CA PHE A 559 -21.54 -2.18 -6.39
C PHE A 559 -21.75 -3.51 -7.10
N CYS A 560 -22.82 -4.24 -6.80
CA CYS A 560 -23.11 -5.48 -7.52
C CYS A 560 -23.64 -5.23 -8.94
N GLU A 561 -24.40 -4.16 -9.18
CA GLU A 561 -24.76 -3.74 -10.54
C GLU A 561 -23.53 -3.31 -11.34
N ILE A 562 -22.63 -2.53 -10.72
CA ILE A 562 -21.35 -2.16 -11.32
C ILE A 562 -20.50 -3.41 -11.64
N ALA A 563 -20.39 -4.35 -10.69
CA ALA A 563 -19.64 -5.59 -10.89
C ALA A 563 -20.14 -6.40 -12.10
N GLN A 564 -21.47 -6.45 -12.30
CA GLN A 564 -22.08 -7.14 -13.44
C GLN A 564 -21.74 -6.43 -14.76
N ILE A 565 -21.78 -5.09 -14.81
CA ILE A 565 -21.39 -4.33 -16.01
C ILE A 565 -19.92 -4.58 -16.36
N LEU A 566 -19.03 -4.56 -15.37
CA LEU A 566 -17.60 -4.82 -15.57
C LEU A 566 -17.34 -6.26 -16.04
N ASP A 567 -18.07 -7.24 -15.53
CA ASP A 567 -17.98 -8.65 -15.96
C ASP A 567 -18.50 -8.86 -17.39
N ASP A 568 -19.59 -8.20 -17.77
CA ASP A 568 -20.20 -8.31 -19.10
C ASP A 568 -19.35 -7.60 -20.17
N GLU A 569 -18.81 -6.40 -19.86
CA GLU A 569 -18.13 -5.53 -20.82
C GLU A 569 -16.60 -5.73 -20.86
N LEU A 570 -16.00 -6.23 -19.80
CA LEU A 570 -14.55 -6.49 -19.67
C LEU A 570 -13.66 -5.30 -20.15
N PRO A 571 -13.81 -4.12 -19.57
CA PRO A 571 -12.89 -3.01 -19.87
C PRO A 571 -11.45 -3.34 -19.46
N GLN A 572 -11.30 -4.17 -18.43
CA GLN A 572 -10.06 -4.81 -18.00
C GLN A 572 -10.33 -6.29 -17.70
N ILE A 573 -9.32 -7.13 -17.81
CA ILE A 573 -9.41 -8.56 -17.52
C ILE A 573 -8.52 -8.86 -16.33
N LEU A 574 -9.11 -9.02 -15.15
CA LEU A 574 -8.42 -9.34 -13.92
C LEU A 574 -7.95 -10.78 -13.93
N LEU A 575 -6.76 -11.05 -13.39
CA LEU A 575 -6.12 -12.36 -13.47
C LEU A 575 -5.78 -12.94 -12.08
N TRP A 576 -4.88 -12.32 -11.32
CA TRP A 576 -4.48 -12.77 -9.98
C TRP A 576 -4.04 -11.58 -9.12
N SER A 577 -4.15 -11.72 -7.79
CA SER A 577 -3.61 -10.73 -6.84
C SER A 577 -2.10 -10.86 -6.71
N ALA A 578 -1.41 -9.79 -6.39
CA ALA A 578 -0.07 -9.89 -5.84
C ALA A 578 -0.09 -10.67 -4.51
N ILE A 579 1.02 -11.23 -4.08
CA ILE A 579 1.09 -11.78 -2.73
C ILE A 579 1.38 -10.67 -1.72
N GLY A 580 0.75 -10.78 -0.54
CA GLY A 580 1.19 -10.11 0.66
C GLY A 580 1.58 -11.17 1.66
N ALA A 581 2.83 -11.24 2.04
CA ALA A 581 3.31 -12.25 2.96
C ALA A 581 4.35 -11.67 3.92
N ASP A 582 4.17 -11.97 5.21
CA ASP A 582 5.10 -11.61 6.26
C ASP A 582 5.48 -12.85 7.05
N ALA A 583 6.73 -12.93 7.49
CA ALA A 583 7.19 -14.00 8.35
C ALA A 583 7.25 -13.53 9.81
N PHE A 584 6.58 -14.25 10.68
CA PHE A 584 6.59 -14.05 12.11
C PHE A 584 7.32 -15.20 12.80
N SER A 585 8.12 -14.91 13.83
CA SER A 585 8.68 -15.98 14.67
C SER A 585 7.58 -16.65 15.47
N ALA A 586 7.72 -17.95 15.75
CA ALA A 586 6.73 -18.68 16.55
C ALA A 586 6.62 -18.20 18.01
N ARG A 587 7.61 -17.44 18.50
CA ARG A 587 7.57 -16.82 19.82
C ARG A 587 6.78 -15.51 19.85
N LEU A 588 6.49 -14.90 18.69
CA LEU A 588 5.68 -13.67 18.60
C LEU A 588 4.21 -14.02 18.46
N GLU A 589 3.43 -13.81 19.52
CA GLU A 589 1.97 -13.92 19.50
C GLU A 589 1.35 -12.58 19.11
N GLY A 590 0.31 -12.61 18.25
CA GLY A 590 -0.47 -11.45 17.84
C GLY A 590 -0.04 -10.84 16.52
N GLY A 591 1.12 -11.20 15.97
CA GLY A 591 1.53 -10.76 14.62
C GLY A 591 0.63 -11.36 13.54
N GLN A 592 0.14 -10.52 12.64
CA GLN A 592 -0.75 -10.92 11.55
C GLN A 592 -0.58 -9.96 10.37
N SER A 593 -0.38 -10.52 9.17
CA SER A 593 -0.40 -9.76 7.93
C SER A 593 -1.79 -9.22 7.63
N THR A 594 -1.85 -8.06 7.03
CA THR A 594 -3.07 -7.42 6.56
C THR A 594 -2.82 -6.77 5.20
N ASN A 595 -3.86 -6.56 4.41
CA ASN A 595 -3.84 -5.79 3.16
C ASN A 595 -4.62 -4.48 3.28
N ASN A 596 -5.12 -4.18 4.46
CA ASN A 596 -5.86 -2.96 4.76
C ASN A 596 -5.01 -1.98 5.59
N ASP A 597 -3.88 -2.46 6.13
CA ASP A 597 -3.00 -1.73 7.01
C ASP A 597 -1.60 -2.38 7.00
N LEU A 598 -0.72 -1.94 7.89
CA LEU A 598 0.66 -2.42 8.01
C LEU A 598 0.76 -3.67 8.90
N PRO A 599 1.79 -4.52 8.76
CA PRO A 599 1.99 -5.67 9.65
C PRO A 599 2.15 -5.32 11.14
N THR A 600 2.38 -4.04 11.45
CA THR A 600 2.54 -3.49 12.81
C THR A 600 1.26 -2.89 13.40
N TRP A 601 0.14 -2.88 12.66
CA TRP A 601 -1.15 -2.27 13.05
C TRP A 601 -1.62 -2.57 14.47
N ASN A 602 -1.30 -3.74 15.01
CA ASN A 602 -1.70 -4.17 16.34
C ASN A 602 -0.51 -4.39 17.31
N VAL A 603 0.62 -3.74 17.05
CA VAL A 603 1.89 -3.94 17.76
C VAL A 603 1.77 -3.82 19.29
N ALA A 604 0.88 -2.95 19.77
CA ALA A 604 0.60 -2.82 21.21
C ALA A 604 0.06 -4.13 21.85
N SER A 605 -0.50 -5.02 21.04
CA SER A 605 -1.06 -6.30 21.47
C SER A 605 -0.09 -7.49 21.32
N TRP A 606 1.08 -7.29 20.76
CA TRP A 606 2.08 -8.35 20.57
C TRP A 606 2.65 -8.85 21.90
N LYS A 607 2.97 -10.13 21.94
CA LYS A 607 3.59 -10.78 23.11
C LYS A 607 4.73 -11.68 22.66
N ILE A 608 5.81 -11.67 23.42
CA ILE A 608 6.89 -12.64 23.27
C ILE A 608 6.65 -13.79 24.26
N THR A 609 6.60 -15.00 23.75
CA THR A 609 6.50 -16.25 24.51
C THR A 609 7.84 -16.98 24.49
N GLU A 610 8.12 -17.76 25.58
CA GLU A 610 9.36 -18.54 25.69
C GLU A 610 9.44 -19.70 24.68
#